data_3276fa305e2fdf1cc93eeae31cdab401
#
_entry.id   3276fa305e2fdf1cc93eeae31cdab401
#
_cell.length_a   1.000
_cell.length_b   1.000
_cell.length_c   1.000
_cell.angle_alpha   90.00
_cell.angle_beta   90.00
_cell.angle_gamma   90.00
#
_symmetry.space_group_name_H-M   'P 1'
#
loop_
_entity.id
_entity.type
_entity.pdbx_description
1 polymer ?
#
loop_
_entity_poly.entity_id
_entity_poly.type
_entity_poly.pdbx_seq_one_letter_code
_entity_poly.pdbx_strand_id
1 'polypeptide(L)'
;MYTPPKKWEWDKENGGKFSKINRPTSGSTFNKDLPVGKHKLQLYSQGTPNGVKITILLEELLELNILDADYDAWLIEISKGDQFSSGFVEVNPNSKIPALVDYLSLIHI
;
A
#
# COMPACT_ATOMS: atom_id res chain seq x y z
N MET A 1 -14.48 35.55 9.08
CA MET A 1 -15.27 34.38 8.64
C MET A 1 -14.57 33.75 7.44
N TYR A 2 -14.40 32.44 7.46
CA TYR A 2 -13.81 31.72 6.34
C TYR A 2 -14.78 31.71 5.15
N THR A 3 -14.27 32.09 3.98
CA THR A 3 -15.03 32.03 2.73
C THR A 3 -14.48 30.88 1.88
N PRO A 4 -15.24 29.80 1.68
CA PRO A 4 -14.72 28.67 0.91
C PRO A 4 -14.50 29.07 -0.56
N PRO A 5 -13.46 28.52 -1.21
CA PRO A 5 -13.23 28.78 -2.62
C PRO A 5 -14.34 28.17 -3.48
N LYS A 6 -14.60 28.75 -4.63
CA LYS A 6 -15.58 28.19 -5.57
C LYS A 6 -15.16 26.83 -6.11
N LYS A 7 -13.85 26.59 -6.19
CA LYS A 7 -13.26 25.33 -6.60
C LYS A 7 -12.21 24.94 -5.57
N TRP A 8 -12.38 23.78 -4.95
CA TRP A 8 -11.39 23.26 -4.04
C TRP A 8 -10.22 22.68 -4.81
N GLU A 9 -9.00 23.00 -4.41
CA GLU A 9 -7.77 22.42 -4.94
C GLU A 9 -6.97 21.83 -3.81
N TRP A 10 -6.45 20.61 -4.05
CA TRP A 10 -5.63 19.94 -3.06
C TRP A 10 -4.26 20.61 -2.97
N ASP A 11 -3.84 20.86 -1.73
CA ASP A 11 -2.51 21.39 -1.43
C ASP A 11 -1.86 20.44 -0.43
N LYS A 12 -0.73 19.83 -0.83
CA LYS A 12 -0.02 18.88 0.01
C LYS A 12 0.56 19.50 1.29
N GLU A 13 0.67 20.81 1.34
CA GLU A 13 1.13 21.53 2.52
C GLU A 13 0.01 21.74 3.55
N ASN A 14 -1.23 21.51 3.17
CA ASN A 14 -2.39 21.61 4.06
C ASN A 14 -2.80 20.22 4.52
N GLY A 15 -2.64 19.89 5.78
CA GLY A 15 -3.03 18.59 6.30
C GLY A 15 -2.13 18.08 7.42
N GLY A 16 -1.22 18.94 7.91
CA GLY A 16 -0.34 18.60 9.02
C GLY A 16 0.75 17.60 8.62
N LYS A 17 1.23 16.83 9.60
CA LYS A 17 2.37 15.94 9.38
C LYS A 17 2.08 14.76 8.45
N PHE A 18 0.81 14.45 8.19
CA PHE A 18 0.42 13.35 7.32
C PHE A 18 -0.02 13.82 5.94
N SER A 19 0.15 15.10 5.61
CA SER A 19 -0.33 15.65 4.34
C SER A 19 0.30 15.00 3.11
N LYS A 20 1.52 14.47 3.25
CA LYS A 20 2.27 13.90 2.12
C LYS A 20 1.98 12.43 1.84
N ILE A 21 1.23 11.75 2.72
CA ILE A 21 0.96 10.33 2.54
C ILE A 21 -0.38 10.05 1.87
N ASN A 22 -1.19 11.06 1.68
CA ASN A 22 -2.48 10.98 1.02
C ASN A 22 -2.59 12.03 -0.07
N ARG A 23 -3.40 11.73 -1.07
CA ARG A 23 -3.73 12.71 -2.10
C ARG A 23 -5.05 12.32 -2.76
N PRO A 24 -5.82 13.29 -3.28
CA PRO A 24 -7.13 13.04 -3.87
C PRO A 24 -7.07 12.53 -5.31
N THR A 25 -5.90 12.50 -5.92
CA THR A 25 -5.73 12.07 -7.31
C THR A 25 -4.97 10.76 -7.35
N SER A 26 -5.19 9.95 -8.39
CA SER A 26 -4.45 8.72 -8.62
C SER A 26 -3.29 8.94 -9.59
N GLY A 27 -2.48 7.91 -9.78
CA GLY A 27 -1.32 7.94 -10.67
C GLY A 27 -0.01 7.98 -9.89
N SER A 28 1.06 7.53 -10.52
CA SER A 28 2.38 7.48 -9.89
C SER A 28 3.08 8.84 -9.93
N THR A 29 3.92 9.08 -8.93
CA THR A 29 4.77 10.28 -8.89
C THR A 29 6.19 9.98 -9.36
N PHE A 30 6.60 8.71 -9.37
CA PHE A 30 7.92 8.30 -9.85
C PHE A 30 7.89 6.85 -10.30
N ASN A 31 8.86 6.48 -11.13
CA ASN A 31 8.98 5.11 -11.64
C ASN A 31 9.83 4.27 -10.71
N LYS A 32 9.27 3.17 -10.24
CA LYS A 32 9.98 2.19 -9.44
C LYS A 32 9.20 0.89 -9.48
N ASP A 33 9.85 -0.19 -9.87
CA ASP A 33 9.24 -1.50 -9.87
C ASP A 33 9.17 -2.05 -8.44
N LEU A 34 8.12 -2.82 -8.16
CA LEU A 34 8.02 -3.54 -6.90
C LEU A 34 8.85 -4.81 -6.96
N PRO A 35 9.54 -5.16 -5.87
CA PRO A 35 10.21 -6.45 -5.79
C PRO A 35 9.20 -7.58 -5.76
N VAL A 36 9.57 -8.74 -6.29
CA VAL A 36 8.76 -9.95 -6.25
C VAL A 36 9.66 -11.08 -5.78
N GLY A 37 9.23 -11.78 -4.75
CA GLY A 37 9.94 -12.93 -4.22
C GLY A 37 9.47 -14.25 -4.83
N LYS A 38 9.74 -15.34 -4.14
CA LYS A 38 9.48 -16.69 -4.66
C LYS A 38 8.14 -17.27 -4.25
N HIS A 39 7.48 -16.72 -3.24
CA HIS A 39 6.17 -17.21 -2.80
C HIS A 39 5.06 -16.67 -3.67
N LYS A 40 3.92 -17.35 -3.69
CA LYS A 40 2.75 -16.92 -4.47
C LYS A 40 2.13 -15.66 -3.91
N LEU A 41 2.16 -15.50 -2.59
CA LEU A 41 1.65 -14.32 -1.92
C LEU A 41 2.77 -13.31 -1.73
N GLN A 42 2.55 -12.09 -2.19
CA GLN A 42 3.50 -10.98 -2.04
C GLN A 42 2.80 -9.85 -1.30
N LEU A 43 3.31 -9.53 -0.12
CA LEU A 43 2.75 -8.48 0.73
C LEU A 43 3.60 -7.24 0.65
N TYR A 44 2.97 -6.11 0.33
CA TYR A 44 3.62 -4.80 0.30
C TYR A 44 2.97 -3.94 1.38
N SER A 45 3.71 -3.65 2.44
CA SER A 45 3.12 -3.05 3.62
C SER A 45 4.15 -2.36 4.50
N GLN A 46 3.69 -1.88 5.63
CA GLN A 46 4.51 -1.30 6.70
C GLN A 46 3.84 -1.64 8.03
N GLY A 47 4.60 -1.60 9.13
CA GLY A 47 4.11 -1.94 10.46
C GLY A 47 3.15 -0.92 11.06
N THR A 48 2.14 -0.52 10.31
CA THR A 48 1.06 0.37 10.76
C THR A 48 -0.09 -0.47 11.31
N PRO A 49 -1.08 0.13 11.99
CA PRO A 49 -2.23 -0.63 12.49
C PRO A 49 -2.96 -1.41 11.41
N ASN A 50 -3.10 -0.86 10.20
CA ASN A 50 -3.73 -1.57 9.10
C ASN A 50 -2.80 -2.61 8.46
N GLY A 51 -1.50 -2.30 8.37
CA GLY A 51 -0.52 -3.22 7.80
C GLY A 51 -0.38 -4.50 8.59
N VAL A 52 -0.35 -4.40 9.92
CA VAL A 52 -0.17 -5.59 10.77
C VAL A 52 -1.37 -6.53 10.75
N LYS A 53 -2.56 -6.07 10.34
CA LYS A 53 -3.73 -6.96 10.22
C LYS A 53 -3.46 -8.11 9.25
N ILE A 54 -2.79 -7.84 8.14
CA ILE A 54 -2.51 -8.85 7.13
C ILE A 54 -1.41 -9.79 7.59
N THR A 55 -0.35 -9.29 8.21
CA THR A 55 0.70 -10.16 8.75
C THR A 55 0.16 -11.08 9.83
N ILE A 56 -0.70 -10.57 10.71
CA ILE A 56 -1.36 -11.42 11.72
C ILE A 56 -2.17 -12.52 11.05
N LEU A 57 -2.98 -12.18 10.05
CA LEU A 57 -3.78 -13.17 9.32
C LEU A 57 -2.90 -14.25 8.69
N LEU A 58 -1.85 -13.85 7.98
CA LEU A 58 -0.99 -14.80 7.28
C LEU A 58 -0.23 -15.68 8.26
N GLU A 59 0.28 -15.13 9.38
CA GLU A 59 0.97 -15.90 10.39
C GLU A 59 0.02 -16.89 11.09
N GLU A 60 -1.23 -16.50 11.35
CA GLU A 60 -2.23 -17.41 11.90
C GLU A 60 -2.53 -18.57 10.96
N LEU A 61 -2.63 -18.29 9.65
CA LEU A 61 -2.85 -19.34 8.66
C LEU A 61 -1.66 -20.32 8.60
N LEU A 62 -0.43 -19.82 8.69
CA LEU A 62 0.76 -20.65 8.71
C LEU A 62 0.80 -21.51 9.96
N GLU A 63 0.40 -21.00 11.12
CA GLU A 63 0.32 -21.75 12.35
C GLU A 63 -0.67 -22.92 12.24
N LEU A 64 -1.71 -22.76 11.42
CA LEU A 64 -2.68 -23.81 11.12
C LEU A 64 -2.21 -24.76 10.02
N ASN A 65 -0.95 -24.67 9.59
CA ASN A 65 -0.35 -25.49 8.53
C ASN A 65 -1.01 -25.31 7.15
N ILE A 66 -1.50 -24.10 6.86
CA ILE A 66 -2.00 -23.77 5.54
C ILE A 66 -0.81 -23.41 4.64
N LEU A 67 -0.35 -24.35 3.82
CA LEU A 67 0.90 -24.23 3.06
C LEU A 67 0.89 -23.07 2.05
N ASP A 68 -0.26 -22.79 1.45
CA ASP A 68 -0.38 -21.73 0.46
C ASP A 68 -0.40 -20.32 1.09
N ALA A 69 -0.33 -20.24 2.41
CA ALA A 69 -0.24 -18.96 3.12
C ALA A 69 1.19 -18.44 3.27
N ASP A 70 2.20 -19.17 2.80
CA ASP A 70 3.57 -18.65 2.76
C ASP A 70 3.64 -17.41 1.89
N TYR A 71 4.38 -16.41 2.36
CA TYR A 71 4.42 -15.11 1.70
C TYR A 71 5.79 -14.46 1.80
N ASP A 72 6.06 -13.52 0.90
CA ASP A 72 7.18 -12.59 1.01
C ASP A 72 6.62 -11.23 1.40
N ALA A 73 7.29 -10.55 2.31
CA ALA A 73 6.87 -9.24 2.78
C ALA A 73 7.91 -8.18 2.38
N TRP A 74 7.42 -7.08 1.84
CA TRP A 74 8.26 -5.98 1.36
C TRP A 74 7.83 -4.68 2.01
N LEU A 75 8.82 -3.90 2.46
CA LEU A 75 8.55 -2.64 3.12
C LEU A 75 8.16 -1.56 2.11
N ILE A 76 7.05 -0.92 2.38
CA ILE A 76 6.62 0.30 1.68
C ILE A 76 6.68 1.45 2.69
N GLU A 77 7.65 2.33 2.53
CA GLU A 77 7.84 3.46 3.45
C GLU A 77 6.91 4.60 3.05
N ILE A 78 5.75 4.67 3.70
CA ILE A 78 4.72 5.65 3.33
C ILE A 78 5.17 7.10 3.58
N SER A 79 6.03 7.32 4.57
CA SER A 79 6.59 8.66 4.84
C SER A 79 7.50 9.15 3.71
N LYS A 80 8.07 8.24 2.92
CA LYS A 80 8.91 8.54 1.77
C LYS A 80 8.16 8.54 0.45
N GLY A 81 6.86 8.22 0.48
CA GLY A 81 6.04 8.21 -0.72
C GLY A 81 6.16 6.96 -1.56
N ASP A 82 6.66 5.84 -1.03
CA ASP A 82 6.81 4.58 -1.78
C ASP A 82 5.49 4.09 -2.36
N GLN A 83 4.36 4.40 -1.71
CA GLN A 83 3.03 4.04 -2.19
C GLN A 83 2.63 4.74 -3.49
N PHE A 84 3.39 5.76 -3.88
CA PHE A 84 3.15 6.51 -5.13
C PHE A 84 4.09 6.08 -6.26
N SER A 85 4.86 5.01 -6.08
CA SER A 85 5.69 4.46 -7.16
C SER A 85 4.82 3.83 -8.24
N SER A 86 5.32 3.79 -9.47
CA SER A 86 4.59 3.20 -10.60
C SER A 86 4.22 1.75 -10.35
N GLY A 87 5.12 0.96 -9.76
CA GLY A 87 4.85 -0.44 -9.45
C GLY A 87 3.76 -0.61 -8.41
N PHE A 88 3.77 0.20 -7.34
CA PHE A 88 2.75 0.11 -6.32
C PHE A 88 1.38 0.60 -6.82
N VAL A 89 1.34 1.69 -7.59
CA VAL A 89 0.10 2.22 -8.15
C VAL A 89 -0.55 1.20 -9.10
N GLU A 90 0.26 0.43 -9.83
CA GLU A 90 -0.26 -0.64 -10.69
C GLU A 90 -0.97 -1.72 -9.88
N VAL A 91 -0.44 -2.07 -8.70
CA VAL A 91 -1.06 -3.05 -7.79
C VAL A 91 -2.26 -2.44 -7.07
N ASN A 92 -2.11 -1.23 -6.57
CA ASN A 92 -3.17 -0.55 -5.83
C ASN A 92 -3.24 0.93 -6.22
N PRO A 93 -4.14 1.29 -7.15
CA PRO A 93 -4.28 2.69 -7.60
C PRO A 93 -4.64 3.67 -6.48
N ASN A 94 -5.22 3.20 -5.38
CA ASN A 94 -5.53 4.04 -4.23
C ASN A 94 -4.29 4.42 -3.42
N SER A 95 -3.14 3.82 -3.71
CA SER A 95 -1.86 4.12 -3.05
C SER A 95 -1.93 3.99 -1.53
N LYS A 96 -2.53 2.91 -1.06
CA LYS A 96 -2.69 2.59 0.36
C LYS A 96 -2.08 1.23 0.67
N ILE A 97 -1.42 1.12 1.81
CA ILE A 97 -1.00 -0.16 2.37
C ILE A 97 -2.10 -0.68 3.32
N PRO A 98 -2.18 -1.97 3.58
CA PRO A 98 -1.44 -3.05 2.94
C PRO A 98 -1.95 -3.37 1.54
N ALA A 99 -1.09 -3.93 0.70
CA ALA A 99 -1.47 -4.49 -0.58
C ALA A 99 -0.94 -5.94 -0.65
N LEU A 100 -1.82 -6.87 -0.96
CA LEU A 100 -1.48 -8.27 -1.07
C LEU A 100 -1.78 -8.75 -2.48
N VAL A 101 -0.76 -9.30 -3.13
CA VAL A 101 -0.91 -9.88 -4.47
C VAL A 101 -0.85 -11.40 -4.35
N ASP A 102 -1.85 -12.07 -4.88
CA ASP A 102 -1.89 -13.53 -4.97
C ASP A 102 -1.61 -13.95 -6.41
N TYR A 103 -0.38 -14.34 -6.67
CA TYR A 103 0.03 -14.75 -8.02
C TYR A 103 -0.55 -16.09 -8.44
N LEU A 104 -1.10 -16.86 -7.51
CA LEU A 104 -1.79 -18.11 -7.86
C LEU A 104 -3.12 -17.83 -8.55
N SER A 105 -3.89 -16.88 -8.01
CA SER A 105 -5.22 -16.54 -8.54
C SER A 105 -5.22 -15.25 -9.36
N LEU A 106 -4.10 -14.51 -9.38
CA LEU A 106 -3.98 -13.20 -10.04
C LEU A 106 -4.96 -12.16 -9.49
N ILE A 107 -5.29 -12.28 -8.20
CA ILE A 107 -6.15 -11.33 -7.48
C ILE A 107 -5.29 -10.36 -6.68
N HIS A 108 -5.60 -9.07 -6.81
CA HIS A 108 -4.98 -8.01 -6.03
C HIS A 108 -5.92 -7.58 -4.92
N ILE A 109 -5.45 -7.66 -3.70
CA ILE A 109 -6.25 -7.36 -2.51
C ILE A 109 -5.71 -6.11 -1.81
#